data_70f470e4d492dc61aaa0ab20b024a090
#
_entry.id   70f470e4d492dc61aaa0ab20b024a090
#
_cell.length_a   1.000
_cell.length_b   1.000
_cell.length_c   1.000
_cell.angle_alpha   90.00
_cell.angle_beta   90.00
_cell.angle_gamma   90.00
#
_symmetry.space_group_name_H-M   'P 1'
#
loop_
_entity.id
_entity.type
_entity.pdbx_description
1 polymer ?
#
loop_
_entity_poly.entity_id
_entity_poly.type
_entity_poly.pdbx_seq_one_letter_code
_entity_poly.pdbx_strand_id
1 'polypeptide(L)'
;MTKVLVSDPIDQAGIDILTQVAQVDQKVGLSIDQLKNIIGDYDGLMIRSGTQVTSDVISEAKNLRIIGRAGVGVDNVDVSAATRKGVLVVNSPGGNTIAAAEHALAMILALSRNIPQAHASMFSGGWDRKKYVGNELYKKVLGVVGLGKIGSHVAKVANAMGMEVIGFDPFVSTERAQQMQVRLSDIEELFKESDYVTLHLPRTPETENLVDINLLRKMKPTARLVNCARGGIINEHDLANALE
;
A
#
# COMPACT_ATOMS: atom_id res chain seq x y z
N MET A 1 -19.35 -30.80 6.07
CA MET A 1 -18.33 -30.44 5.07
C MET A 1 -18.01 -28.98 5.30
N THR A 2 -16.75 -28.60 5.33
CA THR A 2 -16.32 -27.19 5.55
C THR A 2 -16.87 -26.31 4.44
N LYS A 3 -17.43 -25.16 4.80
CA LYS A 3 -18.04 -24.22 3.86
C LYS A 3 -17.27 -22.91 3.83
N VAL A 4 -16.83 -22.48 2.66
CA VAL A 4 -16.05 -21.26 2.47
C VAL A 4 -16.79 -20.29 1.57
N LEU A 5 -16.98 -19.05 2.05
CA LEU A 5 -17.46 -17.94 1.25
C LEU A 5 -16.29 -17.19 0.62
N VAL A 6 -16.33 -16.95 -0.67
CA VAL A 6 -15.46 -16.04 -1.39
C VAL A 6 -16.26 -14.79 -1.75
N SER A 7 -15.97 -13.66 -1.09
CA SER A 7 -16.76 -12.43 -1.23
C SER A 7 -16.09 -11.33 -2.05
N ASP A 8 -14.85 -11.53 -2.47
CA ASP A 8 -14.15 -10.68 -3.43
C ASP A 8 -13.62 -11.53 -4.62
N PRO A 9 -13.45 -10.96 -5.81
CA PRO A 9 -12.84 -11.66 -6.93
C PRO A 9 -11.41 -12.09 -6.61
N ILE A 10 -11.13 -13.38 -6.70
CA ILE A 10 -9.78 -13.96 -6.63
C ILE A 10 -9.48 -14.77 -7.89
N ASP A 11 -8.20 -15.10 -8.10
CA ASP A 11 -7.78 -15.92 -9.22
C ASP A 11 -8.43 -17.31 -9.16
N GLN A 12 -8.79 -17.87 -10.34
CA GLN A 12 -9.43 -19.17 -10.44
C GLN A 12 -8.57 -20.30 -9.83
N ALA A 13 -7.25 -20.21 -9.93
CA ALA A 13 -6.35 -21.17 -9.30
C ALA A 13 -6.53 -21.24 -7.77
N GLY A 14 -6.85 -20.10 -7.13
CA GLY A 14 -7.17 -20.05 -5.70
C GLY A 14 -8.51 -20.74 -5.38
N ILE A 15 -9.51 -20.57 -6.23
CA ILE A 15 -10.81 -21.26 -6.12
C ILE A 15 -10.61 -22.77 -6.27
N ASP A 16 -9.84 -23.19 -7.29
CA ASP A 16 -9.60 -24.59 -7.58
C ASP A 16 -8.89 -25.31 -6.41
N ILE A 17 -7.97 -24.63 -5.72
CA ILE A 17 -7.32 -25.15 -4.51
C ILE A 17 -8.34 -25.28 -3.36
N LEU A 18 -9.16 -24.26 -3.13
CA LEU A 18 -10.16 -24.29 -2.06
C LEU A 18 -11.22 -25.38 -2.26
N THR A 19 -11.66 -25.60 -3.51
CA THR A 19 -12.68 -26.63 -3.83
C THR A 19 -12.21 -28.06 -3.61
N GLN A 20 -10.89 -28.30 -3.53
CA GLN A 20 -10.36 -29.63 -3.18
C GLN A 20 -10.63 -30.01 -1.73
N VAL A 21 -10.83 -29.03 -0.84
CA VAL A 21 -10.90 -29.26 0.62
C VAL A 21 -12.20 -28.72 1.26
N ALA A 22 -12.99 -27.94 0.53
CA ALA A 22 -14.19 -27.30 1.05
C ALA A 22 -15.26 -27.13 -0.03
N GLN A 23 -16.52 -26.95 0.40
CA GLN A 23 -17.56 -26.40 -0.45
C GLN A 23 -17.32 -24.89 -0.56
N VAL A 24 -17.18 -24.38 -1.78
CA VAL A 24 -16.90 -22.96 -2.04
C VAL A 24 -18.09 -22.27 -2.68
N ASP A 25 -18.62 -21.25 -2.01
CA ASP A 25 -19.64 -20.37 -2.53
C ASP A 25 -18.99 -19.04 -2.92
N GLN A 26 -19.14 -18.63 -4.18
CA GLN A 26 -18.66 -17.33 -4.66
C GLN A 26 -19.82 -16.34 -4.70
N LYS A 27 -19.76 -15.30 -3.84
CA LYS A 27 -20.77 -14.23 -3.77
C LYS A 27 -20.04 -12.89 -3.63
N VAL A 28 -19.69 -12.30 -4.75
CA VAL A 28 -18.90 -11.06 -4.79
C VAL A 28 -19.77 -9.82 -4.71
N GLY A 29 -19.23 -8.72 -4.19
CA GLY A 29 -19.90 -7.42 -4.16
C GLY A 29 -21.00 -7.32 -3.10
N LEU A 30 -20.95 -8.12 -2.05
CA LEU A 30 -21.91 -8.07 -0.94
C LEU A 30 -21.77 -6.76 -0.16
N SER A 31 -22.90 -6.13 0.17
CA SER A 31 -22.93 -5.08 1.19
C SER A 31 -22.64 -5.68 2.58
N ILE A 32 -22.27 -4.82 3.56
CA ILE A 32 -22.05 -5.26 4.95
C ILE A 32 -23.27 -6.00 5.49
N ASP A 33 -24.47 -5.50 5.26
CA ASP A 33 -25.72 -6.13 5.74
C ASP A 33 -25.99 -7.48 5.06
N GLN A 34 -25.72 -7.58 3.76
CA GLN A 34 -25.85 -8.85 3.05
C GLN A 34 -24.85 -9.88 3.57
N LEU A 35 -23.62 -9.47 3.84
CA LEU A 35 -22.59 -10.34 4.41
C LEU A 35 -22.98 -10.79 5.83
N LYS A 36 -23.46 -9.89 6.70
CA LYS A 36 -23.95 -10.22 8.04
C LYS A 36 -25.03 -11.29 8.03
N ASN A 37 -25.96 -11.22 7.07
CA ASN A 37 -27.09 -12.14 6.99
C ASN A 37 -26.68 -13.57 6.62
N ILE A 38 -25.54 -13.78 5.98
CA ILE A 38 -25.15 -15.10 5.47
C ILE A 38 -23.91 -15.68 6.12
N ILE A 39 -23.05 -14.84 6.73
CA ILE A 39 -21.72 -15.26 7.21
C ILE A 39 -21.80 -16.34 8.29
N GLY A 40 -22.90 -16.42 9.03
CA GLY A 40 -23.13 -17.42 10.06
C GLY A 40 -23.15 -18.87 9.55
N ASP A 41 -23.36 -19.09 8.25
CA ASP A 41 -23.43 -20.40 7.61
C ASP A 41 -22.06 -20.91 7.11
N TYR A 42 -20.99 -20.13 7.27
CA TYR A 42 -19.67 -20.43 6.72
C TYR A 42 -18.61 -20.64 7.81
N ASP A 43 -17.72 -21.60 7.57
CA ASP A 43 -16.56 -21.89 8.40
C ASP A 43 -15.35 -21.04 8.03
N GLY A 44 -15.26 -20.61 6.77
CA GLY A 44 -14.19 -19.79 6.23
C GLY A 44 -14.70 -18.63 5.36
N LEU A 45 -13.99 -17.52 5.40
CA LEU A 45 -14.24 -16.36 4.56
C LEU A 45 -12.96 -15.97 3.81
N MET A 46 -13.03 -15.92 2.47
CA MET A 46 -11.93 -15.48 1.61
C MET A 46 -12.25 -14.13 1.01
N ILE A 47 -11.37 -13.17 1.21
CA ILE A 47 -11.54 -11.77 0.79
C ILE A 47 -10.31 -11.20 0.09
N ARG A 48 -10.46 -10.03 -0.49
CA ARG A 48 -9.40 -9.09 -0.87
C ARG A 48 -9.64 -7.73 -0.19
N SER A 49 -9.60 -6.64 -0.95
CA SER A 49 -9.75 -5.27 -0.43
C SER A 49 -11.19 -4.74 -0.48
N GLY A 50 -12.09 -5.37 -1.22
CA GLY A 50 -13.46 -4.88 -1.42
C GLY A 50 -14.36 -5.15 -0.22
N THR A 51 -14.25 -6.32 0.38
CA THR A 51 -15.08 -6.74 1.51
C THR A 51 -14.57 -6.14 2.82
N GLN A 52 -15.47 -5.49 3.57
CA GLN A 52 -15.19 -4.99 4.92
C GLN A 52 -15.69 -5.99 5.96
N VAL A 53 -14.79 -6.51 6.80
CA VAL A 53 -15.12 -7.46 7.87
C VAL A 53 -15.03 -6.76 9.23
N THR A 54 -16.10 -6.03 9.53
CA THR A 54 -16.23 -5.25 10.77
C THR A 54 -16.51 -6.14 11.98
N SER A 55 -16.44 -5.58 13.19
CA SER A 55 -16.87 -6.24 14.43
C SER A 55 -18.30 -6.78 14.33
N ASP A 56 -19.19 -6.05 13.65
CA ASP A 56 -20.60 -6.44 13.47
C ASP A 56 -20.73 -7.69 12.59
N VAL A 57 -19.97 -7.76 11.48
CA VAL A 57 -19.92 -8.96 10.62
C VAL A 57 -19.39 -10.15 11.42
N ILE A 58 -18.31 -9.94 12.19
CA ILE A 58 -17.71 -10.99 13.02
C ILE A 58 -18.69 -11.45 14.10
N SER A 59 -19.50 -10.57 14.69
CA SER A 59 -20.48 -10.94 15.72
C SER A 59 -21.52 -11.93 15.19
N GLU A 60 -21.97 -11.78 13.95
CA GLU A 60 -22.96 -12.67 13.31
C GLU A 60 -22.33 -13.98 12.79
N ALA A 61 -21.01 -14.07 12.66
CA ALA A 61 -20.30 -15.18 12.11
C ALA A 61 -20.22 -16.38 13.09
N LYS A 62 -21.31 -17.12 13.28
CA LYS A 62 -21.45 -18.18 14.30
C LYS A 62 -20.48 -19.33 14.13
N ASN A 63 -20.20 -19.74 12.89
CA ASN A 63 -19.39 -20.92 12.56
C ASN A 63 -17.99 -20.54 12.05
N LEU A 64 -17.71 -19.25 11.83
CA LEU A 64 -16.48 -18.79 11.21
C LEU A 64 -15.25 -19.10 12.07
N ARG A 65 -14.26 -19.73 11.47
CA ARG A 65 -13.01 -20.16 12.10
C ARG A 65 -11.79 -19.46 11.52
N ILE A 66 -11.89 -19.01 10.25
CA ILE A 66 -10.77 -18.41 9.52
C ILE A 66 -11.24 -17.37 8.54
N ILE A 67 -10.52 -16.25 8.47
CA ILE A 67 -10.61 -15.23 7.44
C ILE A 67 -9.29 -15.22 6.69
N GLY A 68 -9.32 -15.55 5.39
CA GLY A 68 -8.17 -15.47 4.50
C GLY A 68 -8.24 -14.20 3.65
N ARG A 69 -7.18 -13.39 3.65
CA ARG A 69 -7.08 -12.24 2.76
C ARG A 69 -6.03 -12.46 1.67
N ALA A 70 -6.47 -12.52 0.41
CA ALA A 70 -5.56 -12.56 -0.74
C ALA A 70 -4.92 -11.18 -0.98
N GLY A 71 -3.95 -10.83 -0.13
CA GLY A 71 -3.21 -9.56 -0.15
C GLY A 71 -2.37 -9.37 1.11
N VAL A 72 -1.61 -8.29 1.18
CA VAL A 72 -0.63 -8.03 2.26
C VAL A 72 -1.26 -7.41 3.49
N GLY A 73 -1.99 -6.31 3.33
CA GLY A 73 -2.64 -5.63 4.45
C GLY A 73 -3.88 -6.36 4.94
N VAL A 74 -4.33 -6.06 6.14
CA VAL A 74 -5.58 -6.58 6.73
C VAL A 74 -6.46 -5.44 7.25
N ASP A 75 -6.29 -4.25 6.70
CA ASP A 75 -6.93 -3.01 7.16
C ASP A 75 -8.47 -3.05 7.06
N ASN A 76 -9.01 -3.93 6.21
CA ASN A 76 -10.43 -4.14 6.03
C ASN A 76 -11.02 -5.26 6.91
N VAL A 77 -10.25 -5.75 7.90
CA VAL A 77 -10.68 -6.76 8.88
C VAL A 77 -10.46 -6.22 10.29
N ASP A 78 -11.49 -6.25 11.14
CA ASP A 78 -11.33 -6.03 12.57
C ASP A 78 -10.63 -7.25 13.21
N VAL A 79 -9.29 -7.23 13.15
CA VAL A 79 -8.44 -8.31 13.68
C VAL A 79 -8.66 -8.50 15.18
N SER A 80 -8.90 -7.41 15.93
CA SER A 80 -9.14 -7.47 17.37
C SER A 80 -10.44 -8.20 17.69
N ALA A 81 -11.52 -7.91 16.95
CA ALA A 81 -12.80 -8.62 17.10
C ALA A 81 -12.66 -10.10 16.70
N ALA A 82 -11.96 -10.39 15.60
CA ALA A 82 -11.69 -11.75 15.16
C ALA A 82 -10.92 -12.54 16.23
N THR A 83 -9.88 -11.96 16.80
CA THR A 83 -9.07 -12.58 17.87
C THR A 83 -9.91 -12.88 19.10
N ARG A 84 -10.72 -11.91 19.56
CA ARG A 84 -11.62 -12.14 20.72
C ARG A 84 -12.62 -13.26 20.50
N LYS A 85 -13.03 -13.48 19.25
CA LYS A 85 -13.97 -14.56 18.86
C LYS A 85 -13.27 -15.89 18.54
N GLY A 86 -11.94 -15.93 18.57
CA GLY A 86 -11.15 -17.12 18.23
C GLY A 86 -11.10 -17.41 16.72
N VAL A 87 -11.35 -16.40 15.87
CA VAL A 87 -11.27 -16.50 14.41
C VAL A 87 -9.86 -16.14 13.96
N LEU A 88 -9.21 -17.05 13.23
CA LEU A 88 -7.89 -16.80 12.66
C LEU A 88 -7.98 -15.82 11.49
N VAL A 89 -7.06 -14.85 11.42
CA VAL A 89 -6.89 -13.98 10.27
C VAL A 89 -5.54 -14.28 9.63
N VAL A 90 -5.56 -14.68 8.36
CA VAL A 90 -4.37 -15.00 7.58
C VAL A 90 -4.31 -14.17 6.31
N ASN A 91 -3.10 -13.83 5.89
CA ASN A 91 -2.87 -13.00 4.71
C ASN A 91 -1.73 -13.57 3.84
N SER A 92 -1.46 -12.92 2.70
CA SER A 92 -0.34 -13.26 1.81
C SER A 92 0.75 -12.17 1.89
N PRO A 93 1.69 -12.23 2.87
CA PRO A 93 2.57 -11.11 3.21
C PRO A 93 3.70 -10.83 2.21
N GLY A 94 3.74 -11.48 1.08
CA GLY A 94 4.75 -11.29 0.03
C GLY A 94 4.18 -11.21 -1.38
N GLY A 95 2.89 -11.49 -1.56
CA GLY A 95 2.27 -11.73 -2.86
C GLY A 95 2.29 -10.54 -3.83
N ASN A 96 2.42 -9.31 -3.35
CA ASN A 96 2.46 -8.12 -4.20
C ASN A 96 3.71 -7.24 -3.98
N THR A 97 4.74 -7.73 -3.29
CA THR A 97 5.91 -6.92 -2.94
C THR A 97 6.54 -6.26 -4.17
N ILE A 98 6.80 -7.05 -5.21
CA ILE A 98 7.42 -6.55 -6.44
C ILE A 98 6.46 -5.60 -7.18
N ALA A 99 5.21 -6.01 -7.38
CA ALA A 99 4.22 -5.19 -8.08
C ALA A 99 4.00 -3.82 -7.43
N ALA A 100 3.93 -3.76 -6.10
CA ALA A 100 3.78 -2.50 -5.37
C ALA A 100 5.04 -1.62 -5.47
N ALA A 101 6.22 -2.22 -5.42
CA ALA A 101 7.48 -1.49 -5.58
C ALA A 101 7.63 -0.93 -7.00
N GLU A 102 7.35 -1.74 -8.02
CA GLU A 102 7.36 -1.31 -9.43
C GLU A 102 6.36 -0.19 -9.67
N HIS A 103 5.15 -0.28 -9.09
CA HIS A 103 4.16 0.78 -9.20
C HIS A 103 4.64 2.10 -8.60
N ALA A 104 5.24 2.08 -7.40
CA ALA A 104 5.82 3.28 -6.79
C ALA A 104 6.94 3.88 -7.65
N LEU A 105 7.84 3.06 -8.19
CA LEU A 105 8.90 3.48 -9.10
C LEU A 105 8.33 4.06 -10.41
N ALA A 106 7.29 3.45 -10.95
CA ALA A 106 6.60 3.95 -12.14
C ALA A 106 6.00 5.34 -11.89
N MET A 107 5.40 5.59 -10.70
CA MET A 107 4.89 6.91 -10.32
C MET A 107 6.02 7.93 -10.20
N ILE A 108 7.16 7.57 -9.58
CA ILE A 108 8.34 8.44 -9.49
C ILE A 108 8.84 8.81 -10.89
N LEU A 109 8.98 7.85 -11.80
CA LEU A 109 9.40 8.09 -13.18
C LEU A 109 8.38 8.92 -13.97
N ALA A 110 7.09 8.66 -13.80
CA ALA A 110 6.02 9.41 -14.45
C ALA A 110 6.02 10.89 -14.05
N LEU A 111 6.21 11.16 -12.74
CA LEU A 111 6.34 12.52 -12.20
C LEU A 111 7.63 13.20 -12.67
N SER A 112 8.75 12.46 -12.73
CA SER A 112 10.03 13.00 -13.19
C SER A 112 10.01 13.46 -14.64
N ARG A 113 9.32 12.73 -15.50
CA ARG A 113 9.36 12.89 -16.95
C ARG A 113 8.08 13.47 -17.55
N ASN A 114 7.12 13.93 -16.71
CA ASN A 114 5.83 14.46 -17.12
C ASN A 114 5.06 13.53 -18.08
N ILE A 115 5.15 12.21 -17.87
CA ILE A 115 4.62 11.21 -18.81
C ILE A 115 3.11 11.36 -19.02
N PRO A 116 2.25 11.47 -17.97
CA PRO A 116 0.80 11.61 -18.17
C PRO A 116 0.42 12.89 -18.94
N GLN A 117 1.08 14.00 -18.62
CA GLN A 117 0.80 15.30 -19.25
C GLN A 117 1.24 15.29 -20.71
N ALA A 118 2.41 14.73 -21.02
CA ALA A 118 2.92 14.60 -22.39
C ALA A 118 2.02 13.67 -23.22
N HIS A 119 1.57 12.55 -22.65
CA HIS A 119 0.63 11.64 -23.29
C HIS A 119 -0.70 12.33 -23.60
N ALA A 120 -1.30 13.02 -22.62
CA ALA A 120 -2.56 13.75 -22.82
C ALA A 120 -2.45 14.83 -23.92
N SER A 121 -1.34 15.58 -23.95
CA SER A 121 -1.07 16.56 -24.99
C SER A 121 -0.98 15.92 -26.38
N MET A 122 -0.23 14.85 -26.52
CA MET A 122 -0.11 14.14 -27.79
C MET A 122 -1.44 13.51 -28.25
N PHE A 123 -2.19 12.94 -27.34
CA PHE A 123 -3.52 12.38 -27.64
C PHE A 123 -4.49 13.45 -28.14
N SER A 124 -4.35 14.70 -27.70
CA SER A 124 -5.10 15.86 -28.14
C SER A 124 -4.51 16.54 -29.39
N GLY A 125 -3.52 15.93 -30.06
CA GLY A 125 -2.88 16.46 -31.29
C GLY A 125 -1.77 17.47 -31.04
N GLY A 126 -1.33 17.67 -29.78
CA GLY A 126 -0.24 18.58 -29.43
C GLY A 126 1.15 17.97 -29.71
N TRP A 127 2.16 18.85 -29.92
CA TRP A 127 3.58 18.47 -30.10
C TRP A 127 4.50 19.42 -29.32
N ASP A 128 4.29 19.54 -27.99
CA ASP A 128 4.90 20.56 -27.13
C ASP A 128 6.15 20.04 -26.43
N ARG A 129 7.17 19.62 -27.16
CA ARG A 129 8.40 18.99 -26.60
C ARG A 129 9.05 19.80 -25.49
N LYS A 130 9.13 21.11 -25.59
CA LYS A 130 9.78 22.00 -24.63
C LYS A 130 8.99 22.11 -23.32
N LYS A 131 7.67 21.93 -23.36
CA LYS A 131 6.77 22.03 -22.21
C LYS A 131 6.95 20.87 -21.24
N TYR A 132 7.33 19.70 -21.74
CA TYR A 132 7.40 18.45 -20.98
C TYR A 132 8.84 17.97 -20.76
N VAL A 133 9.80 18.89 -20.72
CA VAL A 133 11.17 18.57 -20.30
C VAL A 133 11.14 18.16 -18.83
N GLY A 134 11.55 16.94 -18.55
CA GLY A 134 11.58 16.38 -17.21
C GLY A 134 12.96 16.49 -16.55
N ASN A 135 13.09 15.84 -15.42
CA ASN A 135 14.34 15.70 -14.68
C ASN A 135 14.84 14.27 -14.72
N GLU A 136 16.17 14.09 -14.65
CA GLU A 136 16.78 12.79 -14.40
C GLU A 136 16.69 12.43 -12.91
N LEU A 137 16.63 11.15 -12.61
CA LEU A 137 16.70 10.65 -11.22
C LEU A 137 18.16 10.48 -10.74
N TYR A 138 19.10 10.41 -11.65
CA TYR A 138 20.51 10.26 -11.34
C TYR A 138 21.00 11.36 -10.39
N LYS A 139 21.66 10.97 -9.30
CA LYS A 139 22.12 11.86 -8.22
C LYS A 139 21.03 12.65 -7.49
N LYS A 140 19.76 12.29 -7.66
CA LYS A 140 18.67 12.83 -6.84
C LYS A 140 18.51 12.03 -5.56
N VAL A 141 18.05 12.69 -4.52
CA VAL A 141 17.79 12.08 -3.22
C VAL A 141 16.38 11.50 -3.17
N LEU A 142 16.28 10.20 -2.89
CA LEU A 142 15.00 9.52 -2.61
C LEU A 142 14.87 9.26 -1.12
N GLY A 143 13.86 9.86 -0.50
CA GLY A 143 13.41 9.53 0.85
C GLY A 143 12.45 8.35 0.83
N VAL A 144 12.78 7.28 1.54
CA VAL A 144 11.95 6.09 1.68
C VAL A 144 11.44 6.00 3.11
N VAL A 145 10.15 6.21 3.31
CA VAL A 145 9.49 6.13 4.61
C VAL A 145 8.89 4.74 4.77
N GLY A 146 9.51 3.92 5.61
CA GLY A 146 9.24 2.50 5.78
C GLY A 146 10.16 1.62 4.91
N LEU A 147 11.06 0.87 5.55
CA LEU A 147 12.05 -0.02 4.91
C LEU A 147 11.65 -1.51 5.05
N GLY A 148 10.35 -1.79 5.06
CA GLY A 148 9.81 -3.14 4.99
C GLY A 148 10.11 -3.80 3.63
N LYS A 149 9.39 -4.89 3.28
CA LYS A 149 9.63 -5.65 2.04
C LYS A 149 9.54 -4.79 0.78
N ILE A 150 8.57 -3.88 0.70
CA ILE A 150 8.34 -3.01 -0.47
C ILE A 150 9.38 -1.89 -0.49
N GLY A 151 9.50 -1.12 0.60
CA GLY A 151 10.42 0.02 0.66
C GLY A 151 11.88 -0.36 0.45
N SER A 152 12.33 -1.49 1.00
CA SER A 152 13.70 -2.00 0.75
C SER A 152 13.91 -2.41 -0.71
N HIS A 153 12.88 -2.93 -1.40
CA HIS A 153 12.99 -3.22 -2.83
C HIS A 153 13.05 -1.94 -3.67
N VAL A 154 12.24 -0.94 -3.35
CA VAL A 154 12.29 0.39 -3.98
C VAL A 154 13.67 1.03 -3.79
N ALA A 155 14.20 1.01 -2.56
CA ALA A 155 15.53 1.52 -2.26
C ALA A 155 16.64 0.85 -3.10
N LYS A 156 16.58 -0.48 -3.22
CA LYS A 156 17.53 -1.26 -4.04
C LYS A 156 17.49 -0.83 -5.52
N VAL A 157 16.32 -0.67 -6.09
CA VAL A 157 16.18 -0.26 -7.50
C VAL A 157 16.60 1.19 -7.69
N ALA A 158 16.25 2.10 -6.77
CA ALA A 158 16.64 3.50 -6.80
C ALA A 158 18.16 3.66 -6.75
N ASN A 159 18.85 2.91 -5.89
CA ASN A 159 20.32 2.85 -5.86
C ASN A 159 20.89 2.42 -7.23
N ALA A 160 20.33 1.38 -7.85
CA ALA A 160 20.75 0.91 -9.17
C ALA A 160 20.51 1.95 -10.28
N MET A 161 19.55 2.86 -10.10
CA MET A 161 19.30 4.00 -10.98
C MET A 161 20.24 5.20 -10.68
N GLY A 162 21.14 5.08 -9.73
CA GLY A 162 22.10 6.11 -9.35
C GLY A 162 21.51 7.23 -8.49
N MET A 163 20.42 6.98 -7.79
CA MET A 163 19.89 7.86 -6.75
C MET A 163 20.66 7.70 -5.44
N GLU A 164 20.65 8.74 -4.60
CA GLU A 164 21.02 8.64 -3.19
C GLU A 164 19.79 8.30 -2.38
N VAL A 165 19.85 7.26 -1.52
CA VAL A 165 18.67 6.81 -0.76
C VAL A 165 18.82 7.13 0.72
N ILE A 166 17.85 7.87 1.25
CA ILE A 166 17.67 8.13 2.69
C ILE A 166 16.44 7.34 3.14
N GLY A 167 16.53 6.71 4.30
CA GLY A 167 15.42 5.91 4.85
C GLY A 167 15.04 6.31 6.26
N PHE A 168 13.77 6.25 6.55
CA PHE A 168 13.21 6.30 7.91
C PHE A 168 12.41 5.02 8.19
N ASP A 169 12.83 4.29 9.21
CA ASP A 169 12.09 3.14 9.74
C ASP A 169 12.56 2.89 11.19
N PRO A 170 11.67 2.99 12.19
CA PRO A 170 12.05 2.85 13.60
C PRO A 170 12.45 1.42 13.99
N PHE A 171 12.21 0.43 13.12
CA PHE A 171 12.48 -0.99 13.40
C PHE A 171 13.67 -1.55 12.63
N VAL A 172 14.32 -0.74 11.79
CA VAL A 172 15.49 -1.15 10.99
C VAL A 172 16.78 -0.70 11.65
N SER A 173 17.69 -1.65 11.89
CA SER A 173 19.00 -1.33 12.45
C SER A 173 19.93 -0.65 11.42
N THR A 174 20.92 0.07 11.92
CA THR A 174 21.93 0.75 11.08
C THR A 174 22.67 -0.24 10.17
N GLU A 175 23.01 -1.43 10.69
CA GLU A 175 23.72 -2.46 9.93
C GLU A 175 22.87 -2.97 8.76
N ARG A 176 21.55 -3.18 9.00
CA ARG A 176 20.64 -3.59 7.96
C ARG A 176 20.45 -2.51 6.91
N ALA A 177 20.36 -1.25 7.30
CA ALA A 177 20.26 -0.13 6.36
C ALA A 177 21.54 0.00 5.50
N GLN A 178 22.72 -0.17 6.10
CA GLN A 178 23.99 -0.19 5.35
C GLN A 178 24.05 -1.31 4.31
N GLN A 179 23.56 -2.52 4.63
CA GLN A 179 23.45 -3.62 3.67
C GLN A 179 22.54 -3.29 2.48
N MET A 180 21.54 -2.44 2.71
CA MET A 180 20.64 -1.94 1.67
C MET A 180 21.19 -0.71 0.93
N GLN A 181 22.35 -0.21 1.32
CA GLN A 181 22.92 1.05 0.83
C GLN A 181 21.96 2.23 1.06
N VAL A 182 21.33 2.28 2.24
CA VAL A 182 20.40 3.33 2.66
C VAL A 182 21.02 4.06 3.86
N ARG A 183 21.06 5.38 3.80
CA ARG A 183 21.40 6.22 4.94
C ARG A 183 20.14 6.41 5.80
N LEU A 184 20.18 5.94 7.05
CA LEU A 184 19.07 6.23 8.00
C LEU A 184 19.11 7.70 8.41
N SER A 185 17.93 8.25 8.61
CA SER A 185 17.69 9.62 9.07
C SER A 185 16.42 9.68 9.92
N ASP A 186 16.24 10.73 10.69
CA ASP A 186 14.92 11.06 11.21
C ASP A 186 13.99 11.51 10.06
N ILE A 187 12.70 11.52 10.35
CA ILE A 187 11.69 11.79 9.31
C ILE A 187 11.74 13.24 8.81
N GLU A 188 12.08 14.19 9.70
CA GLU A 188 12.12 15.60 9.34
C GLU A 188 13.26 15.91 8.37
N GLU A 189 14.46 15.38 8.68
CA GLU A 189 15.62 15.53 7.82
C GLU A 189 15.43 14.82 6.48
N LEU A 190 14.79 13.62 6.49
CA LEU A 190 14.42 12.92 5.28
C LEU A 190 13.56 13.80 4.36
N PHE A 191 12.51 14.43 4.89
CA PHE A 191 11.62 15.30 4.08
C PHE A 191 12.36 16.53 3.55
N LYS A 192 13.27 17.10 4.34
CA LYS A 192 14.06 18.29 3.98
C LYS A 192 15.07 18.02 2.86
N GLU A 193 15.79 16.88 2.93
CA GLU A 193 16.83 16.56 1.97
C GLU A 193 16.30 15.97 0.65
N SER A 194 15.14 15.33 0.66
CA SER A 194 14.66 14.55 -0.46
C SER A 194 14.19 15.40 -1.65
N ASP A 195 14.51 14.93 -2.86
CA ASP A 195 13.90 15.41 -4.11
C ASP A 195 12.62 14.62 -4.43
N TYR A 196 12.55 13.38 -3.96
CA TYR A 196 11.39 12.49 -4.04
C TYR A 196 11.20 11.82 -2.69
N VAL A 197 9.95 11.71 -2.23
CA VAL A 197 9.58 10.96 -1.02
C VAL A 197 8.57 9.89 -1.42
N THR A 198 8.77 8.65 -0.94
CA THR A 198 7.84 7.54 -1.16
C THR A 198 7.50 6.85 0.15
N LEU A 199 6.20 6.58 0.34
CA LEU A 199 5.67 6.02 1.59
C LEU A 199 5.37 4.53 1.42
N HIS A 200 5.85 3.71 2.39
CA HIS A 200 5.68 2.24 2.41
C HIS A 200 5.32 1.74 3.80
N LEU A 201 4.40 2.44 4.45
CA LEU A 201 3.93 2.17 5.80
C LEU A 201 2.55 1.50 5.80
N PRO A 202 2.21 0.65 6.79
CA PRO A 202 0.83 0.32 7.08
C PRO A 202 0.10 1.53 7.65
N ARG A 203 -1.22 1.57 7.59
CA ARG A 203 -2.02 2.51 8.35
C ARG A 203 -2.24 1.97 9.76
N THR A 204 -1.72 2.67 10.75
CA THR A 204 -1.86 2.40 12.18
C THR A 204 -2.19 3.72 12.89
N PRO A 205 -2.58 3.71 14.18
CA PRO A 205 -2.75 4.94 14.93
C PRO A 205 -1.50 5.87 14.92
N GLU A 206 -0.29 5.28 14.86
CA GLU A 206 0.97 6.03 14.85
C GLU A 206 1.34 6.58 13.46
N THR A 207 0.79 6.01 12.39
CA THR A 207 1.07 6.44 11.00
C THR A 207 -0.09 7.19 10.36
N GLU A 208 -1.24 7.26 11.02
CA GLU A 208 -2.38 8.05 10.56
C GLU A 208 -2.04 9.55 10.62
N ASN A 209 -2.21 10.25 9.48
CA ASN A 209 -1.83 11.65 9.30
C ASN A 209 -0.36 11.94 9.67
N LEU A 210 0.53 10.96 9.58
CA LEU A 210 1.95 11.12 9.86
C LEU A 210 2.58 12.24 9.01
N VAL A 211 2.18 12.33 7.75
CA VAL A 211 2.61 13.40 6.85
C VAL A 211 1.60 14.54 6.95
N ASP A 212 1.90 15.47 7.82
CA ASP A 212 1.13 16.67 8.09
C ASP A 212 1.74 17.91 7.42
N ILE A 213 1.13 19.09 7.67
CA ILE A 213 1.59 20.37 7.11
C ILE A 213 3.03 20.72 7.56
N ASN A 214 3.47 20.26 8.74
CA ASN A 214 4.80 20.55 9.26
C ASN A 214 5.87 19.81 8.46
N LEU A 215 5.64 18.52 8.14
CA LEU A 215 6.52 17.75 7.27
C LEU A 215 6.46 18.24 5.81
N LEU A 216 5.27 18.54 5.29
CA LEU A 216 5.10 19.04 3.93
C LEU A 216 5.85 20.36 3.71
N ARG A 217 5.83 21.28 4.67
CA ARG A 217 6.57 22.55 4.61
C ARG A 217 8.10 22.39 4.67
N LYS A 218 8.61 21.27 5.13
CA LYS A 218 10.07 20.99 5.11
C LYS A 218 10.56 20.53 3.75
N MET A 219 9.66 20.06 2.88
CA MET A 219 10.03 19.57 1.56
C MET A 219 10.60 20.70 0.69
N LYS A 220 11.50 20.34 -0.21
CA LYS A 220 11.98 21.28 -1.25
C LYS A 220 10.78 21.70 -2.12
N PRO A 221 10.74 22.94 -2.61
CA PRO A 221 9.64 23.42 -3.50
C PRO A 221 9.46 22.58 -4.76
N THR A 222 10.51 21.88 -5.20
CA THR A 222 10.49 21.01 -6.39
C THR A 222 10.34 19.53 -6.04
N ALA A 223 10.24 19.20 -4.77
CA ALA A 223 10.12 17.80 -4.32
C ALA A 223 8.80 17.16 -4.80
N ARG A 224 8.79 15.86 -4.86
CA ARG A 224 7.62 15.07 -5.26
C ARG A 224 7.35 14.00 -4.21
N LEU A 225 6.06 13.85 -3.87
CA LEU A 225 5.59 12.88 -2.88
C LEU A 225 4.77 11.80 -3.57
N VAL A 226 5.10 10.54 -3.28
CA VAL A 226 4.40 9.36 -3.81
C VAL A 226 3.87 8.52 -2.65
N ASN A 227 2.58 8.26 -2.65
CA ASN A 227 1.94 7.35 -1.71
C ASN A 227 1.21 6.23 -2.45
N CYS A 228 1.85 5.08 -2.59
CA CYS A 228 1.25 3.84 -3.08
C CYS A 228 0.99 2.84 -1.94
N ALA A 229 1.03 3.30 -0.68
CA ALA A 229 0.84 2.47 0.50
C ALA A 229 -0.63 2.45 0.95
N ARG A 230 -1.06 3.47 1.70
CA ARG A 230 -2.43 3.55 2.25
C ARG A 230 -2.91 5.00 2.24
N GLY A 231 -4.22 5.18 2.03
CA GLY A 231 -4.91 6.44 2.34
C GLY A 231 -4.85 6.74 3.84
N GLY A 232 -4.88 8.02 4.21
CA GLY A 232 -4.85 8.48 5.59
C GLY A 232 -3.45 8.51 6.25
N ILE A 233 -2.36 8.09 5.56
CA ILE A 233 -0.98 8.33 6.03
C ILE A 233 -0.61 9.81 5.82
N ILE A 234 -1.05 10.40 4.73
CA ILE A 234 -0.94 11.83 4.47
C ILE A 234 -2.24 12.49 4.95
N ASN A 235 -2.14 13.58 5.67
CA ASN A 235 -3.29 14.44 5.94
C ASN A 235 -3.68 15.14 4.63
N GLU A 236 -4.82 14.74 4.06
CA GLU A 236 -5.24 15.21 2.73
C GLU A 236 -5.60 16.71 2.71
N HIS A 237 -6.12 17.23 3.84
CA HIS A 237 -6.39 18.67 3.97
C HIS A 237 -5.09 19.48 3.97
N ASP A 238 -4.10 19.02 4.74
CA ASP A 238 -2.78 19.65 4.79
C ASP A 238 -2.05 19.56 3.45
N LEU A 239 -2.21 18.44 2.74
CA LEU A 239 -1.66 18.27 1.39
C LEU A 239 -2.29 19.26 0.40
N ALA A 240 -3.61 19.44 0.44
CA ALA A 240 -4.29 20.42 -0.40
C ALA A 240 -3.75 21.82 -0.15
N ASN A 241 -3.62 22.23 1.12
CA ASN A 241 -3.06 23.54 1.51
C ASN A 241 -1.59 23.73 1.11
N ALA A 242 -0.82 22.64 1.02
CA ALA A 242 0.59 22.72 0.63
C ALA A 242 0.79 22.78 -0.89
N LEU A 243 -0.22 22.43 -1.68
CA LEU A 243 -0.20 22.44 -3.15
C LEU A 243 -0.74 23.77 -3.74
N GLU A 244 -1.38 24.63 -2.94
CA GLU A 244 -1.81 26.00 -3.27
C GLU A 244 -0.64 27.00 -3.14
#